data_378eb68c10840756572aed7eea1dd212
#
_entry.id   378eb68c10840756572aed7eea1dd212
#
_cell.length_a   1.000
_cell.length_b   1.000
_cell.length_c   1.000
_cell.angle_alpha   90.00
_cell.angle_beta   90.00
_cell.angle_gamma   90.00
#
_symmetry.space_group_name_H-M   'P 1'
#
loop_
_entity.id
_entity.type
_entity.pdbx_description
1 polymer ?
#
loop_
_entity_poly.entity_id
_entity_poly.type
_entity_poly.pdbx_seq_one_letter_code
_entity_poly.pdbx_strand_id
1 'polypeptide(L)' 'MMSIREQDLQDVGAIIKYKNFHSPFDTFKYLKDMGFDTIDLSVLLEGFSYAYGMDWLEKFFKENQDKLREFY' A
#
# COMPACT_ATOMS: atom_id res chain seq x y z
N MET A 1 -18.07 -12.19 1.99
CA MET A 1 -17.57 -11.67 1.85
C MET A 1 -16.68 -11.39 1.30
N MET A 2 -16.62 -10.55 1.01
CA MET A 2 -15.68 -10.56 0.33
C MET A 2 -14.62 -9.89 0.72
N SER A 3 -13.77 -10.52 1.04
CA SER A 3 -12.50 -9.95 1.36
C SER A 3 -11.84 -9.47 0.08
N ILE A 4 -10.75 -8.78 0.26
CA ILE A 4 -9.96 -8.32 -0.86
C ILE A 4 -9.34 -9.49 -1.55
N ARG A 5 -9.44 -9.51 -2.85
CA ARG A 5 -8.93 -10.61 -3.59
C ARG A 5 -7.46 -10.49 -3.80
N GLU A 6 -6.82 -11.62 -3.89
CA GLU A 6 -5.40 -11.68 -4.18
C GLU A 6 -5.07 -10.97 -5.50
N GLN A 7 -5.97 -11.06 -6.45
CA GLN A 7 -5.78 -10.40 -7.73
C GLN A 7 -5.69 -8.89 -7.57
N ASP A 8 -6.53 -8.31 -6.69
CA ASP A 8 -6.50 -6.87 -6.45
C ASP A 8 -5.17 -6.46 -5.84
N LEU A 9 -4.66 -7.27 -4.92
CA LEU A 9 -3.37 -6.98 -4.31
C LEU A 9 -2.23 -7.07 -5.33
N GLN A 10 -2.31 -8.05 -6.22
CA GLN A 10 -1.31 -8.17 -7.28
C GLN A 10 -1.34 -6.97 -8.22
N ASP A 11 -2.53 -6.48 -8.53
CA ASP A 11 -2.67 -5.31 -9.39
C ASP A 11 -2.07 -4.08 -8.72
N VAL A 12 -2.33 -3.89 -7.43
CA VAL A 12 -1.76 -2.78 -6.69
C VAL A 12 -0.24 -2.90 -6.67
N GLY A 13 0.27 -4.10 -6.41
CA GLY A 13 1.71 -4.33 -6.41
C GLY A 13 2.34 -4.04 -7.76
N ALA A 14 1.66 -4.40 -8.85
CA ALA A 14 2.15 -4.15 -10.18
C ALA A 14 2.24 -2.64 -10.46
N ILE A 15 1.24 -1.89 -10.03
CA ILE A 15 1.23 -0.44 -10.21
C ILE A 15 2.39 0.18 -9.43
N ILE A 16 2.60 -0.28 -8.21
CA ILE A 16 3.68 0.20 -7.36
C ILE A 16 5.02 0.03 -8.04
N LYS A 17 5.26 -1.16 -8.59
CA LYS A 17 6.51 -1.43 -9.30
C LYS A 17 6.62 -0.63 -10.58
N TYR A 18 5.54 -0.56 -11.33
CA TYR A 18 5.56 0.13 -12.62
C TYR A 18 5.86 1.61 -12.44
N LYS A 19 5.23 2.23 -11.45
CA LYS A 19 5.44 3.64 -11.17
C LYS A 19 6.65 3.90 -10.29
N ASN A 20 7.26 2.84 -9.81
CA ASN A 20 8.45 2.95 -8.96
C ASN A 20 8.17 3.70 -7.66
N PHE A 21 7.01 3.46 -7.09
CA PHE A 21 6.64 4.08 -5.81
C PHE A 21 7.44 3.46 -4.67
N HIS A 22 7.88 4.29 -3.75
CA HIS A 22 8.61 3.82 -2.57
C HIS A 22 7.99 4.34 -1.27
N SER A 23 6.94 5.16 -1.36
CA SER A 23 6.29 5.72 -0.19
C SER A 23 4.82 5.37 -0.20
N PRO A 24 4.36 4.53 0.74
CA PRO A 24 2.94 4.21 0.83
C PRO A 24 2.05 5.42 1.02
N PHE A 25 2.51 6.42 1.77
CA PHE A 25 1.70 7.61 1.99
C PHE A 25 1.47 8.39 0.70
N ASP A 26 2.53 8.56 -0.09
CA ASP A 26 2.40 9.26 -1.36
C ASP A 26 1.56 8.46 -2.34
N THR A 27 1.75 7.14 -2.35
CA THR A 27 0.98 6.27 -3.23
C THR A 27 -0.50 6.32 -2.87
N PHE A 28 -0.80 6.34 -1.58
CA PHE A 28 -2.17 6.40 -1.11
C PHE A 28 -2.84 7.67 -1.61
N LYS A 29 -2.16 8.79 -1.50
CA LYS A 29 -2.67 10.07 -1.98
C LYS A 29 -2.88 10.05 -3.50
N TYR A 30 -1.92 9.48 -4.21
CA TYR A 30 -2.00 9.38 -5.66
C TYR A 30 -3.23 8.59 -6.09
N LEU A 31 -3.46 7.45 -5.45
CA LEU A 31 -4.59 6.61 -5.79
C LEU A 31 -5.92 7.27 -5.43
N LYS A 32 -5.97 7.96 -4.31
CA LYS A 32 -7.18 8.71 -3.95
C LYS A 32 -7.49 9.78 -4.99
N ASP A 33 -6.47 10.47 -5.45
CA ASP A 33 -6.65 11.52 -6.46
C ASP A 33 -7.15 10.93 -7.78
N MET A 34 -6.81 9.67 -8.06
CA MET A 34 -7.26 9.01 -9.27
C MET A 34 -8.66 8.41 -9.15
N GLY A 35 -9.27 8.51 -7.99
CA GLY A 35 -10.63 8.00 -7.81
C GLY A 35 -10.74 6.65 -7.15
N PHE A 36 -9.64 6.10 -6.65
CA PHE A 36 -9.68 4.82 -5.94
C PHE A 36 -10.04 5.06 -4.48
N ASP A 37 -11.28 5.47 -4.24
CA ASP A 37 -11.73 5.86 -2.90
C ASP A 37 -11.87 4.66 -1.97
N THR A 38 -12.03 3.47 -2.52
CA THR A 38 -12.27 2.29 -1.71
C THR A 38 -10.99 1.63 -1.21
N ILE A 39 -9.83 2.14 -1.61
CA ILE A 39 -8.57 1.57 -1.15
C ILE A 39 -8.23 2.12 0.23
N ASP A 40 -8.00 1.21 1.17
CA ASP A 40 -7.51 1.55 2.50
C ASP A 40 -6.00 1.50 2.53
N LEU A 41 -5.42 2.21 3.50
CA LEU A 41 -3.98 2.18 3.65
C LEU A 41 -3.47 0.77 3.93
N SER A 42 -4.22 -0.03 4.69
CA SER A 42 -3.79 -1.40 4.98
C SER A 42 -3.73 -2.24 3.71
N VAL A 43 -4.68 -2.06 2.80
CA VAL A 43 -4.67 -2.76 1.52
C VAL A 43 -3.44 -2.35 0.72
N LEU A 44 -3.15 -1.07 0.72
CA LEU A 44 -1.99 -0.55 0.00
C LEU A 44 -0.70 -1.12 0.56
N LEU A 45 -0.59 -1.21 1.89
CA LEU A 45 0.60 -1.77 2.51
C LEU A 45 0.78 -3.23 2.13
N GLU A 46 -0.32 -3.98 2.03
CA GLU A 46 -0.22 -5.35 1.55
C GLU A 46 0.26 -5.39 0.11
N GLY A 47 -0.20 -4.46 -0.72
CA GLY A 47 0.30 -4.36 -2.09
C GLY A 47 1.79 -4.09 -2.14
N PHE A 48 2.29 -3.26 -1.24
CA PHE A 48 3.73 -3.02 -1.16
C PHE A 48 4.48 -4.29 -0.76
N SER A 49 3.90 -5.10 0.11
CA SER A 49 4.56 -6.35 0.48
C SER A 49 4.62 -7.31 -0.71
N TYR A 50 3.61 -7.31 -1.57
CA TYR A 50 3.66 -8.10 -2.81
C TYR A 50 4.75 -7.57 -3.74
N ALA A 51 4.94 -6.27 -3.78
CA ALA A 51 5.90 -5.67 -4.69
C ALA A 51 7.34 -5.83 -4.20
N TYR A 52 7.57 -5.60 -2.92
CA TYR A 52 8.93 -5.53 -2.38
C TYR A 52 9.25 -6.56 -1.31
N GLY A 53 8.25 -7.26 -0.79
CA GLY A 53 8.47 -8.29 0.22
C GLY A 53 8.12 -7.82 1.62
N MET A 54 7.96 -8.81 2.52
CA MET A 54 7.57 -8.52 3.90
C MET A 54 8.68 -7.82 4.68
N ASP A 55 9.93 -8.09 4.34
CA ASP A 55 11.04 -7.43 5.03
C ASP A 55 10.99 -5.93 4.83
N TRP A 56 10.66 -5.52 3.62
CA TRP A 56 10.51 -4.10 3.31
C TRP A 56 9.39 -3.49 4.15
N LEU A 57 8.28 -4.21 4.25
CA LEU A 57 7.11 -3.72 4.98
C LEU A 57 7.41 -3.58 6.46
N GLU A 58 8.10 -4.57 7.04
CA GLU A 58 8.47 -4.49 8.45
C GLU A 58 9.36 -3.29 8.74
N LYS A 59 10.32 -3.04 7.87
CA LYS A 59 11.20 -1.90 8.02
C LYS A 59 10.42 -0.61 7.94
N PHE A 60 9.48 -0.55 7.00
CA PHE A 60 8.63 0.62 6.85
C PHE A 60 7.83 0.89 8.12
N PHE A 61 7.26 -0.16 8.70
CA PHE A 61 6.49 0.00 9.95
C PHE A 61 7.36 0.56 11.05
N LYS A 62 8.57 0.07 11.20
CA LYS A 62 9.47 0.54 12.25
C LYS A 62 9.84 2.00 12.07
N GLU A 63 10.04 2.42 10.84
CA GLU A 63 10.48 3.77 10.56
C GLU A 63 9.36 4.78 10.59
N ASN A 64 8.10 4.33 10.48
CA ASN A 64 6.97 5.23 10.31
C ASN A 64 5.86 4.98 11.32
N GLN A 65 6.19 4.49 12.51
CA GLN A 65 5.20 4.16 13.52
C GLN A 65 4.33 5.36 13.89
N ASP A 66 4.93 6.52 14.05
CA ASP A 66 4.19 7.70 14.45
C ASP A 66 3.19 8.11 13.38
N LYS A 67 3.61 8.09 12.13
CA LYS A 67 2.71 8.44 11.03
C LYS A 67 1.59 7.42 10.88
N LEU A 68 1.91 6.15 11.08
CA LEU A 68 0.90 5.11 10.95
C LEU A 68 -0.17 5.23 12.01
N ARG A 69 0.19 5.71 13.19
CA ARG A 69 -0.80 5.93 14.25
C ARG A 69 -1.85 6.94 13.85
N GLU A 70 -1.48 7.92 13.05
CA GLU A 70 -2.42 8.94 12.62
C GLU A 70 -3.45 8.38 11.64
N PHE A 71 -3.11 7.28 10.94
CA PHE A 71 -4.02 6.64 10.01
C PHE A 71 -4.87 5.56 10.66
N TYR A 72 -4.44 5.04 11.77
CA TYR A 72 -5.16 4.02 12.51
C TYR A 72 -5.61 4.57 13.86
#